data_f4e55c0b5aeeee1ae47fe0af6c3df302
#
_entry.id   f4e55c0b5aeeee1ae47fe0af6c3df302
#
_cell.length_a   1.000
_cell.length_b   1.000
_cell.length_c   1.000
_cell.angle_alpha   90.00
_cell.angle_beta   90.00
_cell.angle_gamma   90.00
#
_symmetry.space_group_name_H-M   'P 1'
#
loop_
_entity.id
_entity.type
_entity.pdbx_description
1 polymer ?
#
loop_
_entity_poly.entity_id
_entity_poly.type
_entity_poly.pdbx_seq_one_letter_code
_entity_poly.pdbx_strand_id
1 'polypeptide(L)'
;MILFVRQLSVFCLIALPLGAAAQAVSQNAPDAPLSVIDWLGERPKPPRPSRKPPVKPAEAPVARSALPPAVTVAPLGKGGPRTIGLVPTKVTGLPQDLWVGSTAEDIAHQLDRLPELHLPVAHSLLFTLLLAQATAPQGDAKQGDTLALARVRTLMEAAALDPAMSLIEQAGVDTSVAHFDLWIQVSLLLGTEDRACLRLKDKPFLTTDYGVRILCAARSGEWDTAS
;
A
#
# COMPACT_ATOMS: atom_id res chain seq x y z
N MET A 1 -58.11 4.50 -13.71
CA MET A 1 -58.70 3.96 -14.95
C MET A 1 -57.61 3.10 -15.59
N ILE A 2 -57.82 1.77 -15.50
CA ILE A 2 -57.36 0.68 -16.35
C ILE A 2 -55.86 0.31 -16.24
N LEU A 3 -55.44 -0.68 -15.41
CA LEU A 3 -55.48 -2.15 -15.63
C LEU A 3 -54.76 -2.65 -16.92
N PHE A 4 -53.62 -3.30 -16.73
CA PHE A 4 -53.21 -4.50 -17.47
C PHE A 4 -52.07 -5.15 -16.62
N VAL A 5 -52.30 -6.11 -15.82
CA VAL A 5 -52.64 -7.53 -15.94
C VAL A 5 -51.57 -8.35 -16.73
N ARG A 6 -50.83 -9.17 -15.95
CA ARG A 6 -50.42 -10.56 -16.19
C ARG A 6 -49.76 -10.91 -17.51
N GLN A 7 -48.50 -11.40 -17.37
CA GLN A 7 -48.23 -12.72 -17.94
C GLN A 7 -47.21 -13.50 -17.10
N LEU A 8 -47.71 -14.52 -16.44
CA LEU A 8 -46.95 -15.71 -16.02
C LEU A 8 -46.43 -16.42 -17.28
N SER A 9 -45.18 -16.77 -17.29
CA SER A 9 -44.69 -17.86 -18.13
C SER A 9 -43.87 -18.79 -17.27
N VAL A 10 -44.52 -19.88 -16.98
CA VAL A 10 -44.00 -21.15 -16.48
C VAL A 10 -43.05 -21.70 -17.56
N PHE A 11 -41.80 -21.91 -17.24
CA PHE A 11 -40.92 -22.78 -18.03
C PHE A 11 -40.24 -23.77 -17.11
N CYS A 12 -40.86 -24.88 -17.11
CA CYS A 12 -40.47 -26.30 -17.21
C CYS A 12 -39.04 -26.63 -16.71
N LEU A 13 -39.06 -27.38 -15.60
CA LEU A 13 -37.99 -28.29 -15.17
C LEU A 13 -37.61 -29.23 -16.31
N ILE A 14 -36.34 -29.29 -16.66
CA ILE A 14 -35.71 -30.46 -17.22
C ILE A 14 -34.55 -30.83 -16.29
N ALA A 15 -34.83 -31.74 -15.39
CA ALA A 15 -33.85 -32.45 -14.61
C ALA A 15 -33.22 -33.54 -15.48
N LEU A 16 -31.97 -33.36 -15.86
CA LEU A 16 -31.15 -34.46 -16.40
C LEU A 16 -30.25 -34.96 -15.27
N PRO A 17 -30.30 -36.21 -14.93
CA PRO A 17 -29.33 -36.82 -14.01
C PRO A 17 -28.03 -37.08 -14.79
N LEU A 18 -26.99 -36.25 -14.60
CA LEU A 18 -25.64 -36.67 -14.93
C LEU A 18 -25.22 -37.73 -13.90
N GLY A 19 -25.09 -38.98 -14.38
CA GLY A 19 -24.52 -40.07 -13.63
C GLY A 19 -23.10 -39.73 -13.19
N ALA A 20 -22.93 -39.62 -11.90
CA ALA A 20 -21.62 -39.60 -11.27
C ALA A 20 -21.06 -41.04 -11.36
N ALA A 21 -20.15 -41.27 -12.30
CA ALA A 21 -19.27 -42.42 -12.27
C ALA A 21 -18.35 -42.29 -11.06
N ALA A 22 -18.70 -42.90 -9.96
CA ALA A 22 -17.82 -43.08 -8.82
C ALA A 22 -16.67 -44.00 -9.26
N GLN A 23 -15.50 -43.41 -9.51
CA GLN A 23 -14.27 -44.17 -9.61
C GLN A 23 -13.95 -44.70 -8.21
N ALA A 24 -14.09 -46.01 -8.05
CA ALA A 24 -13.61 -46.72 -6.88
C ALA A 24 -12.09 -46.57 -6.82
N VAL A 25 -11.62 -45.63 -6.01
CA VAL A 25 -10.23 -45.58 -5.58
C VAL A 25 -10.00 -46.81 -4.70
N SER A 26 -9.19 -47.75 -5.19
CA SER A 26 -8.74 -48.90 -4.46
C SER A 26 -8.11 -48.47 -3.14
N GLN A 27 -8.83 -48.72 -2.05
CA GLN A 27 -8.33 -48.52 -0.69
C GLN A 27 -7.39 -49.68 -0.34
N ASN A 28 -6.16 -49.63 -0.78
CA ASN A 28 -5.04 -50.30 -0.13
C ASN A 28 -4.20 -49.26 0.61
N ALA A 29 -4.80 -48.68 1.63
CA ALA A 29 -4.04 -47.96 2.63
C ALA A 29 -3.61 -48.99 3.69
N PRO A 30 -2.33 -49.10 4.02
CA PRO A 30 -1.91 -49.89 5.17
C PRO A 30 -2.47 -49.21 6.44
N ASP A 31 -3.13 -50.01 7.28
CA ASP A 31 -3.83 -49.61 8.51
C ASP A 31 -2.91 -49.14 9.66
N ALA A 32 -1.69 -48.75 9.38
CA ALA A 32 -0.81 -48.20 10.41
C ALA A 32 -0.27 -46.82 10.00
N PRO A 33 -0.30 -45.82 10.88
CA PRO A 33 0.37 -44.55 10.61
C PRO A 33 1.86 -44.81 10.41
N LEU A 34 2.40 -44.32 9.28
CA LEU A 34 3.81 -44.43 8.97
C LEU A 34 4.62 -43.72 10.08
N SER A 35 5.28 -44.54 10.90
CA SER A 35 6.19 -44.02 11.92
C SER A 35 7.43 -43.49 11.23
N VAL A 36 7.83 -42.24 11.56
CA VAL A 36 9.08 -41.63 11.08
C VAL A 36 10.30 -42.50 11.42
N ILE A 37 10.19 -43.37 12.44
CA ILE A 37 11.25 -44.26 12.89
C ILE A 37 11.41 -45.45 11.94
N ASP A 38 10.34 -45.98 11.39
CA ASP A 38 10.38 -47.12 10.46
C ASP A 38 11.01 -46.70 9.13
N TRP A 39 10.74 -45.47 8.65
CA TRP A 39 11.35 -44.93 7.47
C TRP A 39 12.88 -44.72 7.62
N LEU A 40 13.38 -44.42 8.82
CA LEU A 40 14.80 -44.30 9.12
C LEU A 40 15.51 -45.65 9.25
N GLY A 41 14.80 -46.74 9.54
CA GLY A 41 15.35 -48.11 9.69
C GLY A 41 15.64 -48.80 8.37
N GLU A 42 14.88 -48.51 7.32
CA GLU A 42 15.02 -49.11 5.99
C GLU A 42 15.91 -48.29 5.05
N ARG A 43 17.16 -48.03 5.44
CA ARG A 43 18.10 -47.44 4.49
C ARG A 43 18.61 -48.55 3.54
N PRO A 44 18.30 -48.45 2.22
CA PRO A 44 19.01 -49.27 1.25
C PRO A 44 20.51 -48.95 1.37
N LYS A 45 21.34 -49.95 1.56
CA LYS A 45 22.80 -49.76 1.54
C LYS A 45 23.16 -49.07 0.23
N PRO A 46 23.72 -47.84 0.27
CA PRO A 46 24.08 -47.15 -0.95
C PRO A 46 25.13 -47.95 -1.68
N PRO A 47 25.04 -48.12 -3.02
CA PRO A 47 26.08 -48.73 -3.80
C PRO A 47 27.35 -47.91 -3.56
N ARG A 48 28.48 -48.58 -3.28
CA ARG A 48 29.79 -47.89 -3.11
C ARG A 48 30.08 -47.03 -4.34
N PRO A 49 30.16 -45.72 -4.21
CA PRO A 49 30.53 -44.89 -5.34
C PRO A 49 32.03 -45.03 -5.62
N SER A 50 32.35 -45.67 -6.73
CA SER A 50 33.69 -45.56 -7.34
C SER A 50 33.80 -44.28 -8.17
N ARG A 51 33.34 -43.15 -7.61
CA ARG A 51 33.51 -41.83 -8.23
C ARG A 51 34.51 -41.02 -7.44
N LYS A 52 35.55 -40.54 -8.16
CA LYS A 52 36.40 -39.46 -7.67
C LYS A 52 35.50 -38.37 -7.06
N PRO A 53 35.88 -37.81 -5.88
CA PRO A 53 35.07 -36.74 -5.26
C PRO A 53 34.84 -35.65 -6.31
N PRO A 54 33.61 -35.17 -6.48
CA PRO A 54 33.36 -33.99 -7.30
C PRO A 54 34.22 -32.86 -6.73
N VAL A 55 35.01 -32.27 -7.61
CA VAL A 55 35.68 -31.01 -7.29
C VAL A 55 34.59 -30.04 -6.87
N LYS A 56 34.54 -29.70 -5.58
CA LYS A 56 33.65 -28.64 -5.11
C LYS A 56 33.92 -27.44 -6.00
N PRO A 57 32.86 -26.87 -6.66
CA PRO A 57 33.00 -25.55 -7.27
C PRO A 57 33.60 -24.64 -6.22
N ALA A 58 34.63 -23.87 -6.55
CA ALA A 58 35.18 -22.88 -5.65
C ALA A 58 33.99 -21.99 -5.19
N GLU A 59 33.65 -22.09 -3.90
CA GLU A 59 32.63 -21.31 -3.31
C GLU A 59 32.96 -19.84 -3.56
N ALA A 60 32.08 -19.10 -4.21
CA ALA A 60 32.29 -17.68 -4.43
C ALA A 60 32.62 -17.03 -3.07
N PRO A 61 33.60 -16.13 -2.99
CA PRO A 61 34.07 -15.60 -1.72
C PRO A 61 32.86 -15.02 -0.98
N VAL A 62 32.57 -15.57 0.20
CA VAL A 62 31.45 -15.20 1.04
C VAL A 62 31.63 -13.72 1.40
N ALA A 63 30.78 -12.95 0.79
CA ALA A 63 30.34 -11.66 1.31
C ALA A 63 31.41 -10.62 1.64
N ARG A 64 31.75 -9.85 0.64
CA ARG A 64 31.99 -8.42 0.88
C ARG A 64 30.72 -7.67 1.31
N SER A 65 29.56 -8.36 1.40
CA SER A 65 28.28 -7.84 1.85
C SER A 65 28.11 -7.81 3.37
N ALA A 66 29.09 -8.28 4.14
CA ALA A 66 29.10 -8.20 5.59
C ALA A 66 29.72 -6.89 6.12
N LEU A 67 30.08 -5.94 5.26
CA LEU A 67 30.39 -4.61 5.73
C LEU A 67 29.10 -3.98 6.27
N PRO A 68 29.07 -3.56 7.56
CA PRO A 68 27.91 -2.87 8.08
C PRO A 68 27.61 -1.65 7.21
N PRO A 69 26.32 -1.35 6.93
CA PRO A 69 25.97 -0.15 6.19
C PRO A 69 26.57 1.07 6.89
N ALA A 70 27.05 2.03 6.10
CA ALA A 70 27.57 3.27 6.64
C ALA A 70 26.50 3.93 7.53
N VAL A 71 26.78 4.05 8.82
CA VAL A 71 25.89 4.73 9.76
C VAL A 71 26.12 6.22 9.62
N THR A 72 25.13 6.92 9.02
CA THR A 72 25.13 8.39 9.01
C THR A 72 24.44 8.89 10.27
N VAL A 73 25.15 9.68 11.07
CA VAL A 73 24.60 10.30 12.26
C VAL A 73 24.22 11.74 11.90
N ALA A 74 22.93 12.07 12.03
CA ALA A 74 22.44 13.44 11.91
C ALA A 74 21.99 13.96 13.29
N PRO A 75 22.16 15.27 13.60
CA PRO A 75 21.63 15.87 14.82
C PRO A 75 20.11 15.69 14.89
N LEU A 76 19.56 15.28 16.02
CA LEU A 76 18.12 15.26 16.26
C LEU A 76 17.59 16.70 16.08
N GLY A 77 16.61 16.87 15.19
CA GLY A 77 15.96 18.16 14.93
C GLY A 77 16.36 18.85 13.63
N LYS A 78 17.44 18.44 12.95
CA LYS A 78 17.63 18.74 11.53
C LYS A 78 17.10 17.51 10.78
N GLY A 79 15.83 17.56 10.38
CA GLY A 79 15.25 16.52 9.56
C GLY A 79 16.14 16.30 8.33
N GLY A 80 16.78 15.15 8.25
CA GLY A 80 17.48 14.74 7.05
C GLY A 80 16.51 14.68 5.85
N PRO A 81 17.01 14.53 4.63
CA PRO A 81 16.16 14.44 3.46
C PRO A 81 15.14 13.31 3.67
N ARG A 82 13.86 13.67 3.71
CA ARG A 82 12.77 12.69 3.87
C ARG A 82 12.54 12.00 2.54
N THR A 83 12.65 10.69 2.57
CA THR A 83 12.27 9.86 1.41
C THR A 83 10.82 9.45 1.59
N ILE A 84 9.92 10.03 0.82
CA ILE A 84 8.48 9.75 0.87
C ILE A 84 8.06 9.10 -0.45
N GLY A 85 7.29 8.04 -0.35
CA GLY A 85 6.74 7.32 -1.50
C GLY A 85 6.36 5.89 -1.14
N LEU A 86 5.37 5.35 -1.84
CA LEU A 86 4.81 4.04 -1.56
C LEU A 86 5.46 2.93 -2.38
N VAL A 87 6.01 3.27 -3.55
CA VAL A 87 6.55 2.29 -4.50
C VAL A 87 8.07 2.45 -4.59
N PRO A 88 8.84 1.42 -4.23
CA PRO A 88 10.28 1.49 -4.24
C PRO A 88 10.85 1.62 -5.66
N THR A 89 12.05 2.22 -5.75
CA THR A 89 12.76 2.49 -7.02
C THR A 89 12.97 1.24 -7.88
N LYS A 90 13.15 0.08 -7.25
CA LYS A 90 13.29 -1.20 -7.96
C LYS A 90 12.06 -1.59 -8.78
N VAL A 91 10.88 -1.10 -8.39
CA VAL A 91 9.60 -1.37 -9.07
C VAL A 91 9.30 -0.30 -10.08
N THR A 92 9.51 0.97 -9.73
CA THR A 92 9.23 2.11 -10.62
C THR A 92 10.28 2.28 -11.71
N GLY A 93 11.51 1.84 -11.49
CA GLY A 93 12.66 2.12 -12.35
C GLY A 93 13.15 3.58 -12.28
N LEU A 94 12.53 4.40 -11.41
CA LEU A 94 12.89 5.81 -11.26
C LEU A 94 14.01 5.98 -10.22
N PRO A 95 14.94 6.93 -10.41
CA PRO A 95 16.01 7.17 -9.46
C PRO A 95 15.48 7.85 -8.18
N GLN A 96 16.17 7.64 -7.06
CA GLN A 96 15.78 8.27 -5.78
C GLN A 96 15.95 9.79 -5.76
N ASP A 97 16.84 10.32 -6.57
CA ASP A 97 17.14 11.75 -6.71
C ASP A 97 16.27 12.43 -7.78
N LEU A 98 15.17 11.82 -8.17
CA LEU A 98 14.24 12.28 -9.22
C LEU A 98 13.89 13.76 -9.12
N TRP A 99 13.76 14.29 -7.90
CA TRP A 99 13.29 15.64 -7.64
C TRP A 99 14.42 16.64 -7.28
N VAL A 100 15.65 16.18 -7.13
CA VAL A 100 16.77 16.98 -6.58
C VAL A 100 17.09 18.23 -7.41
N GLY A 101 16.84 18.21 -8.71
CA GLY A 101 17.07 19.35 -9.61
C GLY A 101 15.97 20.40 -9.65
N SER A 102 14.90 20.24 -8.85
CA SER A 102 13.71 21.10 -8.85
C SER A 102 13.45 21.67 -7.46
N THR A 103 12.57 22.68 -7.36
CA THR A 103 11.99 23.09 -6.07
C THR A 103 10.65 22.38 -5.85
N ALA A 104 10.24 22.17 -4.59
CA ALA A 104 8.94 21.56 -4.32
C ALA A 104 7.77 22.45 -4.76
N GLU A 105 7.97 23.77 -4.68
CA GLU A 105 7.01 24.76 -5.14
C GLU A 105 6.79 24.70 -6.65
N ASP A 106 7.85 24.56 -7.45
CA ASP A 106 7.75 24.42 -8.91
C ASP A 106 7.02 23.13 -9.28
N ILE A 107 7.35 22.01 -8.61
CA ILE A 107 6.68 20.75 -8.84
C ILE A 107 5.20 20.83 -8.46
N ALA A 108 4.87 21.40 -7.29
CA ALA A 108 3.51 21.59 -6.84
C ALA A 108 2.70 22.43 -7.84
N HIS A 109 3.27 23.53 -8.30
CA HIS A 109 2.64 24.38 -9.31
C HIS A 109 2.42 23.67 -10.66
N GLN A 110 3.32 22.77 -11.05
CA GLN A 110 3.11 21.95 -12.26
C GLN A 110 2.01 20.91 -12.06
N LEU A 111 1.94 20.28 -10.87
CA LEU A 111 0.90 19.32 -10.53
C LEU A 111 -0.48 19.98 -10.50
N ASP A 112 -0.61 21.17 -9.90
CA ASP A 112 -1.86 21.92 -9.82
C ASP A 112 -2.37 22.37 -11.22
N ARG A 113 -1.50 22.41 -12.23
CA ARG A 113 -1.84 22.81 -13.61
C ARG A 113 -1.91 21.64 -14.58
N LEU A 114 -1.90 20.42 -14.08
CA LEU A 114 -2.03 19.26 -14.96
C LEU A 114 -3.36 19.32 -15.71
N PRO A 115 -3.33 19.21 -17.05
CA PRO A 115 -4.55 19.07 -17.83
C PRO A 115 -5.20 17.70 -17.56
N GLU A 116 -6.47 17.57 -17.88
CA GLU A 116 -7.13 16.26 -17.89
C GLU A 116 -6.37 15.29 -18.80
N LEU A 117 -5.96 14.18 -18.24
CA LEU A 117 -5.24 13.13 -18.94
C LEU A 117 -6.25 12.15 -19.55
N HIS A 118 -6.35 12.12 -20.87
CA HIS A 118 -7.28 11.20 -21.54
C HIS A 118 -6.65 9.84 -21.92
N LEU A 119 -5.32 9.74 -21.85
CA LEU A 119 -4.59 8.53 -22.21
C LEU A 119 -4.31 7.67 -20.97
N PRO A 120 -4.70 6.38 -20.96
CA PRO A 120 -4.43 5.49 -19.83
C PRO A 120 -2.94 5.38 -19.48
N VAL A 121 -2.07 5.43 -20.49
CA VAL A 121 -0.61 5.40 -20.26
C VAL A 121 -0.13 6.64 -19.53
N ALA A 122 -0.70 7.82 -19.82
CA ALA A 122 -0.36 9.06 -19.12
C ALA A 122 -0.80 9.00 -17.65
N HIS A 123 -1.97 8.44 -17.34
CA HIS A 123 -2.39 8.18 -15.96
C HIS A 123 -1.44 7.22 -15.25
N SER A 124 -1.06 6.11 -15.90
CA SER A 124 -0.12 5.15 -15.31
C SER A 124 1.23 5.79 -15.00
N LEU A 125 1.72 6.65 -15.91
CA LEU A 125 2.96 7.39 -15.67
C LEU A 125 2.82 8.38 -14.52
N LEU A 126 1.72 9.14 -14.47
CA LEU A 126 1.44 10.06 -13.38
C LEU A 126 1.43 9.34 -12.03
N PHE A 127 0.70 8.24 -11.91
CA PHE A 127 0.69 7.44 -10.67
C PHE A 127 2.06 6.89 -10.33
N THR A 128 2.82 6.43 -11.31
CA THR A 128 4.21 5.98 -11.08
C THR A 128 5.06 7.10 -10.49
N LEU A 129 4.97 8.32 -11.02
CA LEU A 129 5.69 9.50 -10.51
C LEU A 129 5.21 9.92 -9.12
N LEU A 130 3.89 9.97 -8.90
CA LEU A 130 3.32 10.40 -7.63
C LEU A 130 3.59 9.41 -6.50
N LEU A 131 3.67 8.11 -6.79
CA LEU A 131 3.88 7.07 -5.79
C LEU A 131 5.33 6.65 -5.63
N ALA A 132 6.24 7.07 -6.52
CA ALA A 132 7.64 6.73 -6.45
C ALA A 132 8.28 7.17 -5.13
N GLN A 133 9.05 6.26 -4.55
CA GLN A 133 9.89 6.57 -3.40
C GLN A 133 11.08 7.42 -3.87
N ALA A 134 11.09 8.68 -3.49
CA ALA A 134 12.11 9.64 -3.89
C ALA A 134 12.47 10.60 -2.76
N THR A 135 13.69 11.10 -2.81
CA THR A 135 14.19 12.10 -1.88
C THR A 135 13.57 13.46 -2.19
N ALA A 136 13.29 14.23 -1.14
CA ALA A 136 12.74 15.58 -1.28
C ALA A 136 13.64 16.47 -2.13
N PRO A 137 13.07 17.43 -2.90
CA PRO A 137 13.82 18.45 -3.58
C PRO A 137 14.73 19.18 -2.60
N GLN A 138 15.95 19.49 -3.03
CA GLN A 138 16.95 20.20 -2.23
C GLN A 138 17.24 19.63 -0.83
N GLY A 139 16.66 18.46 -0.49
CA GLY A 139 17.04 17.67 0.67
C GLY A 139 16.58 18.19 2.03
N ASP A 140 15.76 19.22 2.13
CA ASP A 140 15.22 19.69 3.41
C ASP A 140 13.82 19.14 3.72
N ALA A 141 13.44 19.18 5.01
CA ALA A 141 12.17 18.66 5.46
C ALA A 141 10.96 19.45 4.93
N LYS A 142 11.09 20.78 4.84
CA LYS A 142 10.03 21.67 4.36
C LYS A 142 9.71 21.40 2.88
N GLN A 143 10.74 21.24 2.06
CA GLN A 143 10.59 20.88 0.65
C GLN A 143 9.91 19.50 0.51
N GLY A 144 10.27 18.55 1.39
CA GLY A 144 9.63 17.25 1.44
C GLY A 144 8.15 17.31 1.80
N ASP A 145 7.79 18.12 2.77
CA ASP A 145 6.41 18.31 3.20
C ASP A 145 5.57 19.00 2.09
N THR A 146 6.09 20.05 1.46
CA THR A 146 5.43 20.72 0.32
C THR A 146 5.17 19.76 -0.83
N LEU A 147 6.17 18.98 -1.22
CA LEU A 147 6.02 17.98 -2.27
C LEU A 147 5.02 16.87 -1.89
N ALA A 148 5.06 16.38 -0.66
CA ALA A 148 4.13 15.35 -0.19
C ALA A 148 2.68 15.83 -0.26
N LEU A 149 2.40 17.05 0.21
CA LEU A 149 1.06 17.64 0.17
C LEU A 149 0.56 17.82 -1.27
N ALA A 150 1.42 18.28 -2.19
CA ALA A 150 1.07 18.42 -3.60
C ALA A 150 0.71 17.07 -4.22
N ARG A 151 1.54 16.04 -3.99
CA ARG A 151 1.29 14.67 -4.49
C ARG A 151 -0.03 14.10 -3.96
N VAL A 152 -0.35 14.31 -2.67
CA VAL A 152 -1.61 13.85 -2.08
C VAL A 152 -2.80 14.55 -2.72
N ARG A 153 -2.75 15.87 -2.92
CA ARG A 153 -3.83 16.61 -3.61
C ARG A 153 -4.06 16.07 -5.01
N THR A 154 -3.02 15.91 -5.80
CA THR A 154 -3.14 15.37 -7.17
C THR A 154 -3.72 13.95 -7.18
N LEU A 155 -3.35 13.11 -6.20
CA LEU A 155 -3.96 11.77 -6.06
C LEU A 155 -5.45 11.85 -5.72
N MET A 156 -5.86 12.79 -4.84
CA MET A 156 -7.28 13.01 -4.53
C MET A 156 -8.06 13.49 -5.75
N GLU A 157 -7.52 14.43 -6.52
CA GLU A 157 -8.12 14.93 -7.76
C GLU A 157 -8.27 13.83 -8.81
N ALA A 158 -7.31 12.91 -8.86
CA ALA A 158 -7.37 11.70 -9.69
C ALA A 158 -8.26 10.58 -9.11
N ALA A 159 -9.00 10.85 -8.02
CA ALA A 159 -9.83 9.89 -7.27
C ALA A 159 -9.05 8.65 -6.75
N ALA A 160 -7.74 8.72 -6.64
CA ALA A 160 -6.88 7.67 -6.10
C ALA A 160 -6.77 7.82 -4.56
N LEU A 161 -7.89 7.60 -3.85
CA LEU A 161 -8.02 7.93 -2.43
C LEU A 161 -7.20 7.02 -1.51
N ASP A 162 -7.14 5.70 -1.76
CA ASP A 162 -6.34 4.78 -0.95
C ASP A 162 -4.83 5.08 -1.01
N PRO A 163 -4.23 5.32 -2.19
CA PRO A 163 -2.85 5.79 -2.27
C PRO A 163 -2.64 7.16 -1.63
N ALA A 164 -3.61 8.09 -1.77
CA ALA A 164 -3.54 9.40 -1.12
C ALA A 164 -3.50 9.27 0.40
N MET A 165 -4.38 8.42 0.97
CA MET A 165 -4.41 8.09 2.40
C MET A 165 -3.07 7.54 2.87
N SER A 166 -2.55 6.53 2.18
CA SER A 166 -1.28 5.89 2.53
C SER A 166 -0.10 6.86 2.46
N LEU A 167 -0.09 7.76 1.47
CA LEU A 167 0.97 8.73 1.29
C LEU A 167 0.96 9.81 2.37
N ILE A 168 -0.23 10.34 2.75
CA ILE A 168 -0.33 11.35 3.80
C ILE A 168 -0.02 10.76 5.18
N GLU A 169 -0.39 9.52 5.44
CA GLU A 169 -0.01 8.81 6.68
C GLU A 169 1.52 8.62 6.76
N GLN A 170 2.17 8.27 5.66
CA GLN A 170 3.63 8.16 5.60
C GLN A 170 4.32 9.53 5.79
N ALA A 171 3.74 10.61 5.24
CA ALA A 171 4.24 11.97 5.41
C ALA A 171 4.10 12.46 6.86
N GLY A 172 3.17 11.89 7.62
CA GLY A 172 2.93 12.22 9.02
C GLY A 172 1.80 13.23 9.20
N VAL A 173 0.65 12.74 9.62
CA VAL A 173 -0.61 13.51 9.74
C VAL A 173 -0.53 14.66 10.76
N ASP A 174 0.34 14.56 11.75
CA ASP A 174 0.52 15.56 12.80
C ASP A 174 1.64 16.58 12.47
N THR A 175 2.24 16.50 11.30
CA THR A 175 3.39 17.35 10.93
C THR A 175 3.00 18.82 10.84
N SER A 176 1.82 19.12 10.31
CA SER A 176 1.26 20.47 10.25
C SER A 176 -0.25 20.44 10.08
N VAL A 177 -0.90 21.60 10.27
CA VAL A 177 -2.34 21.78 10.00
C VAL A 177 -2.69 21.33 8.58
N ALA A 178 -1.88 21.67 7.59
CA ALA A 178 -2.13 21.27 6.19
C ALA A 178 -2.09 19.75 5.98
N HIS A 179 -1.22 19.00 6.71
CA HIS A 179 -1.20 17.54 6.66
C HIS A 179 -2.48 16.96 7.27
N PHE A 180 -2.89 17.46 8.42
CA PHE A 180 -4.10 17.00 9.08
C PHE A 180 -5.34 17.31 8.24
N ASP A 181 -5.44 18.51 7.67
CA ASP A 181 -6.58 18.92 6.85
C ASP A 181 -6.72 18.05 5.59
N LEU A 182 -5.62 17.67 4.94
CA LEU A 182 -5.68 16.71 3.83
C LEU A 182 -6.05 15.31 4.31
N TRP A 183 -5.51 14.88 5.44
CA TRP A 183 -5.82 13.55 5.98
C TRP A 183 -7.30 13.41 6.35
N ILE A 184 -7.89 14.41 7.01
CA ILE A 184 -9.33 14.39 7.33
C ILE A 184 -10.19 14.44 6.05
N GLN A 185 -9.80 15.23 5.03
CA GLN A 185 -10.50 15.28 3.76
C GLN A 185 -10.53 13.92 3.05
N VAL A 186 -9.37 13.25 2.95
CA VAL A 186 -9.31 11.90 2.39
C VAL A 186 -10.11 10.92 3.23
N SER A 187 -10.04 11.02 4.57
CA SER A 187 -10.80 10.17 5.48
C SER A 187 -12.31 10.33 5.29
N LEU A 188 -12.79 11.55 5.08
CA LEU A 188 -14.19 11.84 4.78
C LEU A 188 -14.64 11.22 3.46
N LEU A 189 -13.82 11.31 2.44
CA LEU A 189 -14.10 10.70 1.13
C LEU A 189 -14.13 9.17 1.18
N LEU A 190 -13.34 8.57 2.06
CA LEU A 190 -13.29 7.12 2.29
C LEU A 190 -14.29 6.62 3.34
N GLY A 191 -14.96 7.51 4.08
CA GLY A 191 -15.85 7.14 5.18
C GLY A 191 -15.12 6.59 6.41
N THR A 192 -13.88 7.02 6.64
CA THR A 192 -13.01 6.57 7.75
C THR A 192 -12.63 7.68 8.72
N GLU A 193 -13.43 8.75 8.76
CA GLU A 193 -13.19 9.98 9.51
C GLU A 193 -13.12 9.78 11.03
N ASP A 194 -13.63 8.67 11.56
CA ASP A 194 -13.62 8.41 13.01
C ASP A 194 -12.19 8.42 13.58
N ARG A 195 -11.22 7.89 12.83
CA ARG A 195 -9.80 7.91 13.24
C ARG A 195 -9.26 9.34 13.33
N ALA A 196 -9.63 10.19 12.38
CA ALA A 196 -9.22 11.58 12.35
C ALA A 196 -9.91 12.39 13.46
N CYS A 197 -11.20 12.15 13.72
CA CYS A 197 -11.92 12.77 14.81
C CYS A 197 -11.36 12.40 16.19
N LEU A 198 -11.02 11.13 16.41
CA LEU A 198 -10.33 10.71 17.64
C LEU A 198 -9.00 11.43 17.81
N ARG A 199 -8.22 11.56 16.72
CA ARG A 199 -6.95 12.29 16.75
C ARG A 199 -7.13 13.76 17.08
N LEU A 200 -8.16 14.39 16.52
CA LEU A 200 -8.51 15.79 16.78
C LEU A 200 -8.93 16.01 18.23
N LYS A 201 -9.65 15.07 18.83
CA LYS A 201 -10.03 15.12 20.24
C LYS A 201 -8.80 15.15 21.16
N ASP A 202 -7.78 14.34 20.84
CA ASP A 202 -6.53 14.31 21.59
C ASP A 202 -5.68 15.57 21.36
N LYS A 203 -5.75 16.14 20.15
CA LYS A 203 -4.93 17.26 19.69
C LYS A 203 -5.77 18.32 18.98
N PRO A 204 -6.53 19.17 19.69
CA PRO A 204 -7.46 20.14 19.10
C PRO A 204 -6.82 21.19 18.20
N PHE A 205 -5.50 21.38 18.32
CA PHE A 205 -4.74 22.37 17.54
C PHE A 205 -4.37 21.90 16.12
N LEU A 206 -4.69 20.64 15.77
CA LEU A 206 -4.35 20.07 14.46
C LEU A 206 -5.14 20.68 13.31
N THR A 207 -6.29 21.29 13.57
CA THR A 207 -7.04 22.04 12.57
C THR A 207 -7.62 23.31 13.13
N THR A 208 -7.74 24.33 12.28
CA THR A 208 -8.46 25.57 12.55
C THR A 208 -9.83 25.61 11.89
N ASP A 209 -10.19 24.55 11.14
CA ASP A 209 -11.48 24.44 10.46
C ASP A 209 -12.59 24.11 11.44
N TYR A 210 -13.51 25.08 11.63
CA TYR A 210 -14.68 24.92 12.50
C TYR A 210 -15.62 23.82 12.01
N GLY A 211 -15.79 23.65 10.69
CA GLY A 211 -16.64 22.63 10.12
C GLY A 211 -16.16 21.23 10.51
N VAL A 212 -14.87 20.98 10.42
CA VAL A 212 -14.26 19.71 10.86
C VAL A 212 -14.43 19.52 12.36
N ARG A 213 -14.26 20.56 13.16
CA ARG A 213 -14.42 20.47 14.62
C ARG A 213 -15.86 20.17 15.01
N ILE A 214 -16.84 20.84 14.40
CA ILE A 214 -18.27 20.61 14.61
C ILE A 214 -18.64 19.18 14.18
N LEU A 215 -18.19 18.75 13.02
CA LEU A 215 -18.43 17.38 12.52
C LEU A 215 -17.93 16.34 13.53
N CYS A 216 -16.69 16.49 14.00
CA CYS A 216 -16.11 15.53 14.94
C CYS A 216 -16.78 15.56 16.31
N ALA A 217 -17.19 16.73 16.81
CA ALA A 217 -17.96 16.86 18.05
C ALA A 217 -19.33 16.18 17.91
N ALA A 218 -20.05 16.42 16.82
CA ALA A 218 -21.33 15.79 16.55
C ALA A 218 -21.22 14.27 16.45
N ARG A 219 -20.20 13.74 15.77
CA ARG A 219 -19.96 12.29 15.66
C ARG A 219 -19.59 11.64 16.99
N SER A 220 -18.93 12.36 17.89
CA SER A 220 -18.66 11.87 19.26
C SER A 220 -19.82 12.06 20.22
N GLY A 221 -20.96 12.62 19.79
CA GLY A 221 -22.13 12.86 20.61
C GLY A 221 -22.03 14.10 21.51
N GLU A 222 -21.03 14.95 21.30
CA GLU A 222 -20.79 16.17 22.07
C GLU A 222 -21.59 17.35 21.47
N TRP A 223 -22.92 17.23 21.46
CA TRP A 223 -23.83 18.19 20.80
C TRP A 223 -23.75 19.61 21.36
N ASP A 224 -23.50 19.73 22.67
CA ASP A 224 -23.34 21.05 23.31
C ASP A 224 -22.13 21.82 22.83
N THR A 225 -21.12 21.09 22.35
CA THR A 225 -19.89 21.66 21.77
C THR A 225 -20.05 21.92 20.27
N ALA A 226 -20.94 21.16 19.60
CA ALA A 226 -21.17 21.24 18.16
C ALA A 226 -22.19 22.33 17.79
N SER A 227 -22.99 22.81 18.73
CA SER A 227 -24.00 23.87 18.56
C SER A 227 -23.44 25.25 18.92
#